data_43c42e69955162bb3dac040c546f9d41
#
_entry.id   43c42e69955162bb3dac040c546f9d41
#
_cell.length_a   1.000
_cell.length_b   1.000
_cell.length_c   1.000
_cell.angle_alpha   90.00
_cell.angle_beta   90.00
_cell.angle_gamma   90.00
#
_symmetry.space_group_name_H-M   'P 1'
#
loop_
_entity.id
_entity.type
_entity.pdbx_description
1 polymer ?
#
loop_
_entity_poly.entity_id
_entity_poly.type
_entity_poly.pdbx_seq_one_letter_code
_entity_poly.pdbx_strand_id
1 'polypeptide(L)'
;MSIGKYLNAHGRYTEALDTLAKALDCVNQHHMSYYHSVADTLDKLQVFVPNKDVAYTEVTWLGKEKVKTVPEWISRIREQLSVSYACLGMKPASDYNRNVYLDILRYTRQDKELESRYLSLEQESRQLNVVLFFVIIGLILVTAMFWLFNKRSKVRNRIHIARLRQTLDVCQKITASIPVDVTDESEIVYAISESIQPDMEQLFGAT
;
A
#
# COMPACT_ATOMS: atom_id res chain seq x y z
N MET A 1 -35.40 14.58 10.92
CA MET A 1 -35.85 15.41 9.78
C MET A 1 -35.75 16.85 10.20
N SER A 2 -35.17 17.77 9.40
CA SER A 2 -35.08 19.18 9.81
C SER A 2 -36.45 19.85 9.77
N ILE A 3 -36.69 20.80 10.67
CA ILE A 3 -37.96 21.52 10.75
C ILE A 3 -38.30 22.18 9.41
N GLY A 4 -37.31 22.79 8.75
CA GLY A 4 -37.51 23.43 7.45
C GLY A 4 -38.01 22.46 6.36
N LYS A 5 -37.46 21.22 6.33
CA LYS A 5 -37.94 20.17 5.40
C LYS A 5 -39.37 19.74 5.72
N TYR A 6 -39.74 19.64 6.99
CA TYR A 6 -41.07 19.33 7.42
C TYR A 6 -42.10 20.41 6.97
N LEU A 7 -41.74 21.70 7.20
CA LEU A 7 -42.57 22.82 6.80
C LEU A 7 -42.78 22.88 5.26
N ASN A 8 -41.69 22.66 4.48
CA ASN A 8 -41.79 22.58 3.03
C ASN A 8 -42.72 21.46 2.56
N ALA A 9 -42.62 20.28 3.19
CA ALA A 9 -43.48 19.13 2.84
C ALA A 9 -44.99 19.40 3.13
N HIS A 10 -45.30 20.33 4.05
CA HIS A 10 -46.64 20.73 4.42
C HIS A 10 -47.11 22.04 3.74
N GLY A 11 -46.38 22.55 2.76
CA GLY A 11 -46.74 23.77 2.02
C GLY A 11 -46.55 25.08 2.79
N ARG A 12 -45.91 25.04 3.98
CA ARG A 12 -45.67 26.24 4.83
C ARG A 12 -44.35 26.90 4.47
N TYR A 13 -44.22 27.37 3.21
CA TYR A 13 -42.95 27.81 2.62
C TYR A 13 -42.39 29.07 3.27
N THR A 14 -43.22 30.04 3.68
CA THR A 14 -42.77 31.25 4.36
C THR A 14 -42.16 30.96 5.72
N GLU A 15 -42.77 30.11 6.50
CA GLU A 15 -42.23 29.66 7.80
C GLU A 15 -41.00 28.79 7.63
N ALA A 16 -40.94 28.02 6.56
CA ALA A 16 -39.73 27.27 6.22
C ALA A 16 -38.57 28.20 5.92
N LEU A 17 -38.78 29.29 5.15
CA LEU A 17 -37.74 30.27 4.87
C LEU A 17 -37.23 30.93 6.14
N ASP A 18 -38.10 31.40 7.05
CA ASP A 18 -37.69 31.98 8.33
C ASP A 18 -36.85 31.04 9.19
N THR A 19 -37.29 29.76 9.25
CA THR A 19 -36.59 28.72 10.02
C THR A 19 -35.24 28.39 9.41
N LEU A 20 -35.14 28.30 8.08
CA LEU A 20 -33.91 28.00 7.36
C LEU A 20 -32.91 29.18 7.39
N ALA A 21 -33.43 30.41 7.34
CA ALA A 21 -32.62 31.64 7.53
C ALA A 21 -31.97 31.66 8.92
N LYS A 22 -32.75 31.37 9.97
CA LYS A 22 -32.22 31.23 11.34
C LYS A 22 -31.18 30.08 11.45
N ALA A 23 -31.41 28.95 10.78
CA ALA A 23 -30.45 27.87 10.75
C ALA A 23 -29.13 28.30 10.09
N LEU A 24 -29.17 29.07 9.00
CA LEU A 24 -27.98 29.61 8.35
C LEU A 24 -27.26 30.65 9.23
N ASP A 25 -28.00 31.45 9.98
CA ASP A 25 -27.43 32.39 10.94
C ASP A 25 -26.75 31.69 12.12
N CYS A 26 -27.32 30.58 12.62
CA CYS A 26 -26.64 29.72 13.61
C CYS A 26 -25.31 29.16 13.07
N VAL A 27 -25.25 28.76 11.79
CA VAL A 27 -23.98 28.34 11.16
C VAL A 27 -22.98 29.49 11.13
N ASN A 28 -23.41 30.70 10.76
CA ASN A 28 -22.57 31.90 10.79
C ASN A 28 -22.03 32.20 12.21
N GLN A 29 -22.89 32.19 13.21
CA GLN A 29 -22.52 32.44 14.60
C GLN A 29 -21.51 31.39 15.10
N HIS A 30 -21.73 30.13 14.79
CA HIS A 30 -20.81 29.07 15.15
C HIS A 30 -19.42 29.29 14.54
N HIS A 31 -19.35 29.61 13.25
CA HIS A 31 -18.07 29.86 12.58
C HIS A 31 -17.36 31.09 13.11
N MET A 32 -18.08 32.17 13.37
CA MET A 32 -17.53 33.40 13.94
C MET A 32 -17.01 33.21 15.36
N SER A 33 -17.71 32.42 16.20
CA SER A 33 -17.30 32.17 17.58
C SER A 33 -16.16 31.16 17.70
N TYR A 34 -16.12 30.18 16.82
CA TYR A 34 -15.16 29.06 16.90
C TYR A 34 -13.83 29.34 16.17
N TYR A 35 -13.87 30.13 15.09
CA TYR A 35 -12.70 30.39 14.24
C TYR A 35 -12.23 31.86 14.35
N HIS A 36 -12.04 32.36 15.56
CA HIS A 36 -11.62 33.73 15.82
C HIS A 36 -10.41 34.20 14.99
N SER A 37 -9.42 33.34 14.76
CA SER A 37 -8.21 33.71 14.00
C SER A 37 -8.45 33.91 12.51
N VAL A 38 -9.62 33.54 12.00
CA VAL A 38 -9.99 33.64 10.56
C VAL A 38 -11.32 34.38 10.39
N ALA A 39 -12.01 34.72 11.48
CA ALA A 39 -13.34 35.33 11.46
C ALA A 39 -13.39 36.63 10.64
N ASP A 40 -12.37 37.47 10.76
CA ASP A 40 -12.29 38.77 10.04
C ASP A 40 -12.11 38.61 8.52
N THR A 41 -11.72 37.39 8.06
CA THR A 41 -11.50 37.08 6.64
C THR A 41 -12.63 36.24 6.04
N LEU A 42 -13.65 35.89 6.85
CA LEU A 42 -14.78 35.07 6.41
C LEU A 42 -16.01 35.95 6.15
N ASP A 43 -16.46 35.96 4.90
CA ASP A 43 -17.77 36.54 4.58
C ASP A 43 -18.87 35.68 5.21
N LYS A 44 -19.92 36.36 5.71
CA LYS A 44 -21.10 35.64 6.24
C LYS A 44 -21.91 35.00 5.13
N LEU A 45 -22.41 33.80 5.40
CA LEU A 45 -23.35 33.10 4.51
C LEU A 45 -24.66 33.90 4.49
N GLN A 46 -25.10 34.31 3.32
CA GLN A 46 -26.34 35.04 3.12
C GLN A 46 -27.37 34.12 2.46
N VAL A 47 -28.65 34.32 2.79
CA VAL A 47 -29.76 33.54 2.22
C VAL A 47 -29.86 33.68 0.70
N PHE A 48 -29.60 34.91 0.21
CA PHE A 48 -29.56 35.24 -1.22
C PHE A 48 -28.64 36.42 -1.47
N VAL A 49 -27.82 36.31 -2.53
CA VAL A 49 -26.96 37.38 -3.01
C VAL A 49 -27.27 37.61 -4.48
N PRO A 50 -27.82 38.79 -4.86
CA PRO A 50 -28.03 39.12 -6.26
C PRO A 50 -26.69 39.37 -6.97
N ASN A 51 -26.58 38.99 -8.24
CA ASN A 51 -25.45 39.31 -9.14
C ASN A 51 -24.05 38.92 -8.61
N LYS A 52 -23.84 37.67 -8.25
CA LYS A 52 -22.53 37.22 -7.79
C LYS A 52 -21.75 36.58 -8.94
N ASP A 53 -20.72 37.28 -9.43
CA ASP A 53 -19.77 36.76 -10.45
C ASP A 53 -18.58 36.03 -9.83
N VAL A 54 -18.56 35.88 -8.50
CA VAL A 54 -17.45 35.24 -7.73
C VAL A 54 -17.93 33.94 -7.13
N ALA A 55 -16.96 33.07 -6.83
CA ALA A 55 -17.25 31.78 -6.16
C ALA A 55 -18.09 31.98 -4.89
N TYR A 56 -19.02 31.05 -4.65
CA TYR A 56 -19.91 31.12 -3.49
C TYR A 56 -19.11 31.07 -2.17
N THR A 57 -19.55 31.84 -1.18
CA THR A 57 -18.89 31.93 0.12
C THR A 57 -18.71 30.56 0.79
N GLU A 58 -19.69 29.68 0.63
CA GLU A 58 -19.67 28.31 1.14
C GLU A 58 -18.50 27.51 0.57
N VAL A 59 -18.28 27.59 -0.73
CA VAL A 59 -17.16 26.90 -1.41
C VAL A 59 -15.82 27.47 -0.94
N THR A 60 -15.76 28.78 -0.76
CA THR A 60 -14.58 29.46 -0.19
C THR A 60 -14.27 28.97 1.25
N TRP A 61 -15.31 28.76 2.06
CA TRP A 61 -15.13 28.21 3.41
C TRP A 61 -14.61 26.77 3.39
N LEU A 62 -15.16 25.94 2.50
CA LEU A 62 -14.73 24.54 2.35
C LEU A 62 -13.27 24.43 1.89
N GLY A 63 -12.80 25.36 1.06
CA GLY A 63 -11.41 25.40 0.57
C GLY A 63 -10.39 25.90 1.59
N LYS A 64 -10.81 26.42 2.76
CA LYS A 64 -9.89 26.91 3.80
C LYS A 64 -9.56 25.81 4.80
N GLU A 65 -8.31 25.33 4.82
CA GLU A 65 -7.84 24.26 5.74
C GLU A 65 -8.11 24.54 7.23
N LYS A 66 -8.11 25.81 7.61
CA LYS A 66 -8.34 26.23 9.01
C LYS A 66 -9.81 26.23 9.42
N VAL A 67 -10.74 26.10 8.47
CA VAL A 67 -12.18 26.16 8.72
C VAL A 67 -12.78 24.78 8.55
N LYS A 68 -13.01 24.07 9.65
CA LYS A 68 -13.69 22.78 9.63
C LYS A 68 -15.20 23.01 9.62
N THR A 69 -15.77 23.14 8.46
CA THR A 69 -17.23 23.23 8.30
C THR A 69 -17.84 21.85 8.06
N VAL A 70 -19.15 21.71 8.33
CA VAL A 70 -19.91 20.49 8.01
C VAL A 70 -20.71 20.75 6.71
N PRO A 71 -20.15 20.36 5.55
CA PRO A 71 -20.75 20.68 4.24
C PRO A 71 -22.13 20.08 4.08
N GLU A 72 -22.39 18.94 4.70
CA GLU A 72 -23.67 18.25 4.64
C GLU A 72 -24.82 19.09 5.25
N TRP A 73 -24.58 19.81 6.33
CA TRP A 73 -25.62 20.62 6.95
C TRP A 73 -25.92 21.87 6.11
N ILE A 74 -24.87 22.53 5.60
CA ILE A 74 -25.04 23.70 4.74
C ILE A 74 -25.74 23.29 3.45
N SER A 75 -25.36 22.19 2.83
CA SER A 75 -26.00 21.70 1.60
C SER A 75 -27.48 21.40 1.80
N ARG A 76 -27.86 20.77 2.93
CA ARG A 76 -29.27 20.50 3.26
C ARG A 76 -30.07 21.77 3.49
N ILE A 77 -29.48 22.80 4.11
CA ILE A 77 -30.14 24.10 4.27
C ILE A 77 -30.36 24.74 2.90
N ARG A 78 -29.35 24.75 2.03
CA ARG A 78 -29.43 25.33 0.68
C ARG A 78 -30.42 24.60 -0.21
N GLU A 79 -30.47 23.27 -0.16
CA GLU A 79 -31.49 22.49 -0.84
C GLU A 79 -32.91 22.91 -0.44
N GLN A 80 -33.18 23.01 0.86
CA GLN A 80 -34.51 23.35 1.35
C GLN A 80 -34.89 24.82 1.10
N LEU A 81 -33.93 25.75 1.14
CA LEU A 81 -34.13 27.14 0.72
C LEU A 81 -34.49 27.24 -0.76
N SER A 82 -33.82 26.47 -1.62
CA SER A 82 -34.14 26.42 -3.05
C SER A 82 -35.58 25.98 -3.28
N VAL A 83 -36.04 24.92 -2.58
CA VAL A 83 -37.40 24.43 -2.66
C VAL A 83 -38.40 25.50 -2.19
N SER A 84 -38.19 26.12 -1.03
CA SER A 84 -39.09 27.16 -0.51
C SER A 84 -39.24 28.33 -1.47
N TYR A 85 -38.13 28.85 -2.02
CA TYR A 85 -38.13 29.94 -2.98
C TYR A 85 -38.79 29.55 -4.32
N ALA A 86 -38.60 28.30 -4.80
CA ALA A 86 -39.25 27.82 -6.01
C ALA A 86 -40.75 27.81 -5.85
N CYS A 87 -41.26 27.28 -4.73
CA CYS A 87 -42.67 27.22 -4.45
C CYS A 87 -43.35 28.59 -4.26
N LEU A 88 -42.57 29.60 -3.81
CA LEU A 88 -43.01 31.00 -3.70
C LEU A 88 -42.86 31.80 -5.01
N GLY A 89 -42.39 31.18 -6.09
CA GLY A 89 -42.21 31.82 -7.39
C GLY A 89 -40.97 32.76 -7.45
N MET A 90 -40.11 32.74 -6.44
CA MET A 90 -38.89 33.57 -6.37
C MET A 90 -37.69 32.89 -7.07
N LYS A 91 -37.77 32.79 -8.41
CA LYS A 91 -36.82 32.07 -9.23
C LYS A 91 -35.34 32.47 -9.02
N PRO A 92 -34.93 33.76 -8.98
CA PRO A 92 -33.52 34.10 -8.80
C PRO A 92 -32.95 33.55 -7.48
N ALA A 93 -33.68 33.64 -6.38
CA ALA A 93 -33.28 33.15 -5.09
C ALA A 93 -33.25 31.60 -5.03
N SER A 94 -34.19 30.95 -5.71
CA SER A 94 -34.22 29.50 -5.86
C SER A 94 -33.00 29.01 -6.63
N ASP A 95 -32.70 29.60 -7.78
CA ASP A 95 -31.56 29.25 -8.63
C ASP A 95 -30.24 29.47 -7.91
N TYR A 96 -30.09 30.57 -7.18
CA TYR A 96 -28.92 30.84 -6.34
C TYR A 96 -28.68 29.70 -5.34
N ASN A 97 -29.68 29.39 -4.51
CA ASN A 97 -29.54 28.34 -3.49
C ASN A 97 -29.31 26.96 -4.08
N ARG A 98 -29.92 26.65 -5.23
CA ARG A 98 -29.68 25.41 -5.95
C ARG A 98 -28.24 25.31 -6.48
N ASN A 99 -27.71 26.38 -7.04
CA ASN A 99 -26.35 26.38 -7.56
C ASN A 99 -25.32 26.23 -6.45
N VAL A 100 -25.50 26.94 -5.32
CA VAL A 100 -24.66 26.75 -4.12
C VAL A 100 -24.68 25.30 -3.64
N TYR A 101 -25.88 24.71 -3.56
CA TYR A 101 -26.05 23.29 -3.19
C TYR A 101 -25.29 22.37 -4.12
N LEU A 102 -25.40 22.57 -5.44
CA LEU A 102 -24.72 21.74 -6.44
C LEU A 102 -23.20 21.90 -6.36
N ASP A 103 -22.69 23.10 -6.12
CA ASP A 103 -21.26 23.33 -6.02
C ASP A 103 -20.66 22.71 -4.73
N ILE A 104 -21.37 22.77 -3.60
CA ILE A 104 -20.98 22.04 -2.39
C ILE A 104 -20.92 20.53 -2.67
N LEU A 105 -21.91 19.98 -3.36
CA LEU A 105 -21.92 18.55 -3.71
C LEU A 105 -20.76 18.18 -4.64
N ARG A 106 -20.43 19.00 -5.62
CA ARG A 106 -19.29 18.78 -6.50
C ARG A 106 -18.00 18.78 -5.72
N TYR A 107 -17.81 19.77 -4.87
CA TYR A 107 -16.63 19.90 -4.03
C TYR A 107 -16.44 18.67 -3.13
N THR A 108 -17.49 18.25 -2.40
CA THR A 108 -17.43 17.10 -1.51
C THR A 108 -17.26 15.77 -2.23
N ARG A 109 -17.75 15.65 -3.47
CA ARG A 109 -17.49 14.45 -4.29
C ARG A 109 -16.03 14.37 -4.75
N GLN A 110 -15.47 15.51 -5.17
CA GLN A 110 -14.06 15.60 -5.54
C GLN A 110 -13.15 15.25 -4.35
N ASP A 111 -13.47 15.76 -3.17
CA ASP A 111 -12.73 15.48 -1.95
C ASP A 111 -12.77 13.99 -1.59
N LYS A 112 -13.95 13.35 -1.64
CA LYS A 112 -14.11 11.91 -1.44
C LYS A 112 -13.39 11.07 -2.49
N GLU A 113 -13.38 11.51 -3.73
CA GLU A 113 -12.67 10.81 -4.80
C GLU A 113 -11.15 10.91 -4.61
N LEU A 114 -10.63 12.07 -4.21
CA LEU A 114 -9.21 12.23 -3.87
C LEU A 114 -8.82 11.39 -2.66
N GLU A 115 -9.64 11.38 -1.60
CA GLU A 115 -9.43 10.54 -0.42
C GLU A 115 -9.42 9.05 -0.78
N SER A 116 -10.38 8.59 -1.60
CA SER A 116 -10.44 7.19 -2.04
C SER A 116 -9.22 6.80 -2.88
N ARG A 117 -8.75 7.69 -3.77
CA ARG A 117 -7.52 7.47 -4.54
C ARG A 117 -6.29 7.43 -3.65
N TYR A 118 -6.19 8.32 -2.66
CA TYR A 118 -5.09 8.32 -1.70
C TYR A 118 -5.04 7.01 -0.90
N LEU A 119 -6.18 6.55 -0.38
CA LEU A 119 -6.29 5.27 0.34
C LEU A 119 -5.93 4.07 -0.54
N SER A 120 -6.34 4.08 -1.82
CA SER A 120 -5.97 3.01 -2.76
C SER A 120 -4.47 2.98 -3.03
N LEU A 121 -3.83 4.14 -3.23
CA LEU A 121 -2.38 4.26 -3.41
C LEU A 121 -1.61 3.83 -2.17
N GLU A 122 -2.09 4.18 -0.98
CA GLU A 122 -1.48 3.72 0.29
C GLU A 122 -1.57 2.20 0.43
N GLN A 123 -2.69 1.60 0.07
CA GLN A 123 -2.88 0.15 0.09
C GLN A 123 -1.97 -0.55 -0.92
N GLU A 124 -1.85 -0.04 -2.15
CA GLU A 124 -0.93 -0.55 -3.16
C GLU A 124 0.53 -0.46 -2.70
N SER A 125 0.94 0.68 -2.13
CA SER A 125 2.29 0.86 -1.58
C SER A 125 2.58 -0.14 -0.46
N ARG A 126 1.62 -0.39 0.42
CA ARG A 126 1.75 -1.40 1.49
C ARG A 126 1.89 -2.81 0.92
N GLN A 127 1.11 -3.17 -0.11
CA GLN A 127 1.23 -4.47 -0.78
C GLN A 127 2.59 -4.64 -1.46
N LEU A 128 3.09 -3.61 -2.16
CA LEU A 128 4.41 -3.62 -2.80
C LEU A 128 5.52 -3.83 -1.77
N ASN A 129 5.46 -3.17 -0.62
CA ASN A 129 6.44 -3.33 0.45
C ASN A 129 6.46 -4.77 1.02
N VAL A 130 5.29 -5.40 1.16
CA VAL A 130 5.19 -6.80 1.59
C VAL A 130 5.79 -7.75 0.56
N VAL A 131 5.47 -7.56 -0.73
CA VAL A 131 6.06 -8.36 -1.82
C VAL A 131 7.57 -8.19 -1.87
N LEU A 132 8.08 -6.95 -1.77
CA LEU A 132 9.52 -6.65 -1.74
C LEU A 132 10.22 -7.38 -0.58
N PHE A 133 9.60 -7.39 0.60
CA PHE A 133 10.12 -8.09 1.77
C PHE A 133 10.27 -9.61 1.52
N PHE A 134 9.26 -10.24 0.91
CA PHE A 134 9.34 -11.67 0.55
C PHE A 134 10.39 -11.95 -0.51
N VAL A 135 10.57 -11.07 -1.50
CA VAL A 135 11.62 -11.18 -2.52
C VAL A 135 13.00 -11.13 -1.87
N ILE A 136 13.24 -10.21 -0.95
CA ILE A 136 14.52 -10.09 -0.23
C ILE A 136 14.80 -11.36 0.58
N ILE A 137 13.82 -11.88 1.32
CA ILE A 137 13.96 -13.13 2.07
C ILE A 137 14.29 -14.30 1.14
N GLY A 138 13.58 -14.41 0.01
CA GLY A 138 13.85 -15.44 -0.99
C GLY A 138 15.27 -15.40 -1.52
N LEU A 139 15.79 -14.20 -1.80
CA LEU A 139 17.14 -13.98 -2.29
C LEU A 139 18.20 -14.38 -1.25
N ILE A 140 17.97 -14.07 0.02
CA ILE A 140 18.82 -14.50 1.15
C ILE A 140 18.84 -16.03 1.26
N LEU A 141 17.69 -16.69 1.15
CA LEU A 141 17.61 -18.16 1.23
C LEU A 141 18.35 -18.82 0.07
N VAL A 142 18.19 -18.31 -1.16
CA VAL A 142 18.91 -18.83 -2.34
C VAL A 142 20.41 -18.68 -2.18
N THR A 143 20.88 -17.51 -1.72
CA THR A 143 22.33 -17.29 -1.49
C THR A 143 22.88 -18.18 -0.38
N ALA A 144 22.13 -18.39 0.70
CA ALA A 144 22.52 -19.30 1.77
C ALA A 144 22.57 -20.77 1.29
N MET A 145 21.58 -21.23 0.51
CA MET A 145 21.60 -22.56 -0.12
C MET A 145 22.78 -22.74 -1.05
N PHE A 146 23.08 -21.76 -1.90
CA PHE A 146 24.22 -21.78 -2.80
C PHE A 146 25.55 -21.86 -2.02
N TRP A 147 25.69 -21.08 -0.94
CA TRP A 147 26.86 -21.14 -0.08
C TRP A 147 27.05 -22.48 0.60
N LEU A 148 25.96 -23.08 1.14
CA LEU A 148 25.99 -24.41 1.75
C LEU A 148 26.34 -25.49 0.72
N PHE A 149 25.78 -25.41 -0.48
CA PHE A 149 26.08 -26.35 -1.56
C PHE A 149 27.55 -26.27 -1.99
N ASN A 150 28.07 -25.05 -2.14
CA ASN A 150 29.48 -24.83 -2.48
C ASN A 150 30.41 -25.34 -1.39
N LYS A 151 30.05 -25.13 -0.10
CA LYS A 151 30.80 -25.65 1.03
C LYS A 151 30.83 -27.19 1.04
N ARG A 152 29.65 -27.83 0.82
CA ARG A 152 29.57 -29.31 0.71
C ARG A 152 30.33 -29.86 -0.49
N SER A 153 30.29 -29.19 -1.63
CA SER A 153 31.04 -29.55 -2.82
C SER A 153 32.56 -29.52 -2.57
N LYS A 154 33.05 -28.44 -1.92
CA LYS A 154 34.48 -28.34 -1.56
C LYS A 154 34.94 -29.46 -0.62
N VAL A 155 34.09 -29.84 0.35
CA VAL A 155 34.41 -30.94 1.27
C VAL A 155 34.46 -32.27 0.49
N ARG A 156 33.50 -32.57 -0.37
CA ARG A 156 33.49 -33.76 -1.21
C ARG A 156 34.72 -33.85 -2.12
N ASN A 157 35.07 -32.74 -2.77
CA ASN A 157 36.24 -32.71 -3.63
C ASN A 157 37.55 -32.96 -2.85
N ARG A 158 37.67 -32.45 -1.61
CA ARG A 158 38.82 -32.74 -0.77
C ARG A 158 38.93 -34.21 -0.40
N ILE A 159 37.80 -34.88 -0.11
CA ILE A 159 37.76 -36.30 0.21
C ILE A 159 38.15 -37.13 -1.03
N HIS A 160 37.65 -36.77 -2.23
CA HIS A 160 38.04 -37.45 -3.47
C HIS A 160 39.53 -37.29 -3.78
N ILE A 161 40.10 -36.08 -3.60
CA ILE A 161 41.52 -35.87 -3.82
C ILE A 161 42.36 -36.64 -2.82
N ALA A 162 41.92 -36.71 -1.55
CA ALA A 162 42.62 -37.49 -0.53
C ALA A 162 42.64 -39.01 -0.86
N ARG A 163 41.49 -39.53 -1.31
CA ARG A 163 41.40 -40.95 -1.77
C ARG A 163 42.27 -41.23 -3.01
N LEU A 164 42.29 -40.32 -3.99
CA LEU A 164 43.17 -40.45 -5.15
C LEU A 164 44.65 -40.44 -4.76
N ARG A 165 45.06 -39.61 -3.83
CA ARG A 165 46.45 -39.59 -3.32
C ARG A 165 46.78 -40.91 -2.66
N GLN A 166 45.89 -41.45 -1.82
CA GLN A 166 46.09 -42.70 -1.13
C GLN A 166 46.24 -43.89 -2.11
N THR A 167 45.40 -43.93 -3.16
CA THR A 167 45.54 -44.95 -4.21
C THR A 167 46.82 -44.83 -5.01
N LEU A 168 47.28 -43.59 -5.30
CA LEU A 168 48.56 -43.35 -5.96
C LEU A 168 49.73 -43.80 -5.11
N ASP A 169 49.71 -43.51 -3.79
CA ASP A 169 50.76 -43.94 -2.84
C ASP A 169 50.84 -45.48 -2.77
N VAL A 170 49.69 -46.15 -2.77
CA VAL A 170 49.62 -47.64 -2.79
C VAL A 170 50.19 -48.16 -4.12
N CYS A 171 49.77 -47.62 -5.26
CA CYS A 171 50.31 -48.02 -6.56
C CYS A 171 51.84 -47.81 -6.64
N GLN A 172 52.36 -46.67 -6.12
CA GLN A 172 53.78 -46.39 -6.12
C GLN A 172 54.57 -47.35 -5.22
N LYS A 173 54.03 -47.75 -4.07
CA LYS A 173 54.62 -48.75 -3.19
C LYS A 173 54.69 -50.14 -3.85
N ILE A 174 53.59 -50.55 -4.55
CA ILE A 174 53.54 -51.81 -5.27
C ILE A 174 54.58 -51.81 -6.40
N THR A 175 54.66 -50.72 -7.19
CA THR A 175 55.63 -50.59 -8.26
C THR A 175 57.08 -50.63 -7.75
N ALA A 176 57.35 -50.09 -6.56
CA ALA A 176 58.68 -50.11 -5.93
C ALA A 176 59.02 -51.47 -5.28
N SER A 177 58.03 -52.31 -5.00
CA SER A 177 58.25 -53.64 -4.39
C SER A 177 58.38 -54.73 -5.43
N ILE A 178 58.18 -54.47 -6.70
CA ILE A 178 58.37 -55.46 -7.78
C ILE A 178 59.90 -55.54 -8.07
N PRO A 179 60.54 -56.67 -7.87
CA PRO A 179 61.94 -56.83 -8.22
C PRO A 179 62.09 -56.76 -9.74
N VAL A 180 63.07 -56.00 -10.22
CA VAL A 180 63.33 -55.72 -11.64
C VAL A 180 63.75 -56.97 -12.46
N ASP A 181 63.80 -58.14 -11.87
CA ASP A 181 64.35 -59.37 -12.49
C ASP A 181 63.33 -60.44 -12.79
N VAL A 182 62.03 -60.11 -12.87
CA VAL A 182 61.00 -61.12 -13.20
C VAL A 182 60.62 -60.95 -14.67
N THR A 183 61.12 -61.97 -15.46
CA THR A 183 60.92 -62.04 -16.92
C THR A 183 59.62 -62.75 -17.33
N ASP A 184 58.76 -63.17 -16.35
CA ASP A 184 57.55 -63.88 -16.67
C ASP A 184 56.29 -63.09 -16.28
N GLU A 185 55.47 -62.76 -17.26
CA GLU A 185 54.28 -61.93 -17.19
C GLU A 185 53.24 -62.49 -16.20
N SER A 186 53.15 -63.77 -16.04
CA SER A 186 52.23 -64.51 -15.14
C SER A 186 52.59 -64.36 -13.68
N GLU A 187 53.85 -64.28 -13.35
CA GLU A 187 54.37 -64.10 -11.98
C GLU A 187 54.23 -62.71 -11.47
N ILE A 188 54.34 -61.73 -12.37
CA ILE A 188 54.07 -60.27 -12.09
C ILE A 188 52.61 -60.06 -11.75
N VAL A 189 51.68 -60.64 -12.49
CA VAL A 189 50.23 -60.55 -12.23
C VAL A 189 49.86 -61.21 -10.89
N TYR A 190 50.46 -62.33 -10.53
CA TYR A 190 50.23 -63.03 -9.25
C TYR A 190 50.77 -62.20 -8.07
N ALA A 191 52.00 -61.71 -8.15
CA ALA A 191 52.58 -60.87 -7.13
C ALA A 191 51.82 -59.57 -6.91
N ILE A 192 51.30 -58.96 -7.98
CA ILE A 192 50.46 -57.74 -7.93
C ILE A 192 49.11 -58.08 -7.26
N SER A 193 48.49 -59.25 -7.59
CA SER A 193 47.19 -59.60 -7.02
C SER A 193 47.31 -59.92 -5.51
N GLU A 194 48.39 -60.56 -5.09
CA GLU A 194 48.63 -60.92 -3.68
C GLU A 194 48.99 -59.64 -2.82
N SER A 195 49.71 -58.70 -3.39
CA SER A 195 50.04 -57.44 -2.71
C SER A 195 48.88 -56.46 -2.63
N ILE A 196 47.89 -56.52 -3.53
CA ILE A 196 46.70 -55.65 -3.57
C ILE A 196 45.57 -56.18 -2.69
N GLN A 197 45.45 -57.48 -2.46
CA GLN A 197 44.35 -58.11 -1.77
C GLN A 197 44.07 -57.58 -0.37
N PRO A 198 45.04 -57.41 0.54
CA PRO A 198 44.79 -56.86 1.88
C PRO A 198 44.41 -55.35 1.87
N ASP A 199 44.94 -54.59 0.93
CA ASP A 199 44.66 -53.13 0.85
C ASP A 199 43.27 -52.88 0.18
N MET A 200 42.84 -53.74 -0.73
CA MET A 200 41.50 -53.72 -1.33
C MET A 200 40.43 -54.06 -0.30
N GLU A 201 40.63 -55.01 0.59
CA GLU A 201 39.68 -55.32 1.67
C GLU A 201 39.53 -54.17 2.67
N GLN A 202 40.63 -53.44 2.99
CA GLN A 202 40.54 -52.23 3.82
C GLN A 202 39.86 -51.06 3.13
N LEU A 203 39.97 -50.93 1.81
CA LEU A 203 39.39 -49.84 1.03
C LEU A 203 37.89 -50.07 0.70
N PHE A 204 37.45 -51.30 0.55
CA PHE A 204 36.09 -51.67 0.13
C PHE A 204 35.23 -52.35 1.21
N GLY A 205 35.84 -52.81 2.30
CA GLY A 205 35.16 -53.53 3.39
C GLY A 205 34.49 -52.62 4.44
N ALA A 206 34.53 -51.31 4.29
CA ALA A 206 33.86 -50.35 5.16
C ALA A 206 32.69 -49.66 4.42
N THR A 207 31.63 -50.42 4.11
CA THR A 207 30.30 -49.92 3.77
C THR A 207 29.34 -50.14 4.91
#